data_3e7e9f72bd7f6763c13f7b45d1ce110c
#
_entry.id   3e7e9f72bd7f6763c13f7b45d1ce110c
#
_cell.length_a   1.000
_cell.length_b   1.000
_cell.length_c   1.000
_cell.angle_alpha   90.00
_cell.angle_beta   90.00
_cell.angle_gamma   90.00
#
_symmetry.space_group_name_H-M   'P 1'
#
loop_
_entity.id
_entity.type
_entity.pdbx_description
1 polymer ?
#
loop_
_entity_poly.entity_id
_entity_poly.type
_entity_poly.pdbx_seq_one_letter_code
_entity_poly.pdbx_strand_id
1 'polypeptide(L)'
;MDKTWSTQVHLEDLKDCVVFAPYPLQTLRLVRLENCHVFSRDISGPCYVHNCVGCVFRVVPRQLRIHDTTDTTFHVASASGPIIEACDDCRFAAYACTWSGMHAEQMATFVKAGAWKDVQDFKWLKTAANPHWRELDRVDYATKVPEQAASVAAEQELVLLPLADLGHGFTGMS
;
A
#
# COMPACT_ATOMS: atom_id res chain seq x y z
N MET A 1 5.85 15.22 -27.41
CA MET A 1 6.68 14.05 -27.03
C MET A 1 6.18 13.55 -25.70
N ASP A 2 5.32 12.54 -25.72
CA ASP A 2 4.90 11.90 -24.50
C ASP A 2 6.09 11.14 -23.91
N LYS A 3 6.69 11.72 -22.89
CA LYS A 3 7.63 10.97 -22.06
C LYS A 3 6.83 9.99 -21.22
N THR A 4 6.55 8.82 -21.76
CA THR A 4 6.09 7.69 -20.96
C THR A 4 7.26 7.25 -20.07
N TRP A 5 7.36 7.86 -18.91
CA TRP A 5 8.34 7.44 -17.92
C TRP A 5 7.88 6.07 -17.37
N SER A 6 8.67 5.05 -17.65
CA SER A 6 8.51 3.75 -17.02
C SER A 6 8.99 3.88 -15.57
N THR A 7 8.08 4.20 -14.66
CA THR A 7 8.44 4.36 -13.25
C THR A 7 8.17 3.05 -12.51
N GLN A 8 9.20 2.23 -12.42
CA GLN A 8 9.20 1.03 -11.62
C GLN A 8 9.99 1.28 -10.35
N VAL A 9 9.38 0.99 -9.20
CA VAL A 9 10.02 1.13 -7.89
C VAL A 9 10.16 -0.23 -7.25
N HIS A 10 11.35 -0.54 -6.76
CA HIS A 10 11.66 -1.74 -6.01
C HIS A 10 12.29 -1.34 -4.67
N LEU A 11 11.58 -1.61 -3.57
CA LEU A 11 12.07 -1.41 -2.21
C LEU A 11 12.38 -2.77 -1.61
N GLU A 12 13.59 -2.95 -1.12
CA GLU A 12 14.09 -4.24 -0.64
C GLU A 12 14.97 -4.06 0.59
N ASP A 13 14.83 -4.99 1.55
CA ASP A 13 15.67 -5.05 2.75
C ASP A 13 15.66 -3.75 3.57
N LEU A 14 14.48 -3.17 3.79
CA LEU A 14 14.30 -1.99 4.62
C LEU A 14 13.73 -2.37 5.99
N LYS A 15 14.17 -1.66 7.01
CA LYS A 15 13.69 -1.81 8.38
C LYS A 15 13.49 -0.45 9.05
N ASP A 16 12.40 -0.34 9.82
CA ASP A 16 12.09 0.86 10.60
C ASP A 16 12.08 2.15 9.78
N CYS A 17 11.55 2.07 8.55
CA CYS A 17 11.52 3.19 7.60
C CYS A 17 10.09 3.56 7.24
N VAL A 18 9.93 4.81 6.82
CA VAL A 18 8.75 5.25 6.06
C VAL A 18 9.18 5.71 4.68
N VAL A 19 8.44 5.30 3.67
CA VAL A 19 8.70 5.65 2.27
C VAL A 19 7.46 6.30 1.67
N PHE A 20 7.64 7.44 1.06
CA PHE A 20 6.61 8.11 0.27
C PHE A 20 7.00 8.07 -1.21
N ALA A 21 6.10 7.57 -2.05
CA ALA A 21 6.19 7.66 -3.50
C ALA A 21 5.13 8.67 -3.98
N PRO A 22 5.48 9.98 -4.07
CA PRO A 22 4.50 11.05 -4.27
C PRO A 22 4.12 11.25 -5.75
N TYR A 23 4.43 10.32 -6.61
CA TYR A 23 4.16 10.38 -8.04
C TYR A 23 3.55 9.05 -8.54
N PRO A 24 2.83 9.06 -9.67
CA PRO A 24 2.28 7.83 -10.24
C PRO A 24 3.35 6.83 -10.63
N LEU A 25 3.10 5.55 -10.35
CA LEU A 25 4.00 4.45 -10.66
C LEU A 25 3.39 3.52 -11.71
N GLN A 26 4.23 2.80 -12.43
CA GLN A 26 3.80 1.66 -13.25
C GLN A 26 3.79 0.36 -12.46
N THR A 27 4.81 0.17 -11.63
CA THR A 27 4.96 -1.04 -10.80
C THR A 27 5.62 -0.68 -9.47
N LEU A 28 5.16 -1.33 -8.40
CA LEU A 28 5.78 -1.25 -7.07
C LEU A 28 6.07 -2.67 -6.58
N ARG A 29 7.30 -2.91 -6.14
CA ARG A 29 7.70 -4.16 -5.49
C ARG A 29 8.23 -3.86 -4.09
N LEU A 30 7.70 -4.56 -3.11
CA LEU A 30 8.06 -4.42 -1.69
C LEU A 30 8.53 -5.79 -1.20
N VAL A 31 9.83 -5.94 -0.97
CA VAL A 31 10.46 -7.23 -0.67
C VAL A 31 11.28 -7.15 0.62
N ARG A 32 11.01 -8.06 1.55
CA ARG A 32 11.70 -8.15 2.83
C ARG A 32 11.77 -6.82 3.58
N LEU A 33 10.60 -6.19 3.74
CA LEU A 33 10.44 -5.00 4.59
C LEU A 33 10.00 -5.43 5.99
N GLU A 34 10.56 -4.81 7.00
CA GLU A 34 10.23 -5.06 8.40
C GLU A 34 9.92 -3.74 9.10
N ASN A 35 8.77 -3.67 9.77
CA ASN A 35 8.33 -2.49 10.51
C ASN A 35 8.43 -1.19 9.68
N CYS A 36 7.97 -1.25 8.42
CA CYS A 36 7.99 -0.12 7.50
C CYS A 36 6.59 0.37 7.17
N HIS A 37 6.47 1.66 6.91
CA HIS A 37 5.28 2.26 6.32
C HIS A 37 5.61 2.71 4.90
N VAL A 38 4.76 2.35 3.94
CA VAL A 38 4.90 2.79 2.54
C VAL A 38 3.62 3.47 2.10
N PHE A 39 3.77 4.66 1.55
CA PHE A 39 2.69 5.45 0.98
C PHE A 39 2.94 5.60 -0.52
N SER A 40 2.03 5.10 -1.34
CA SER A 40 2.09 5.34 -2.77
C SER A 40 0.84 6.07 -3.26
N ARG A 41 0.99 6.75 -4.38
CA ARG A 41 -0.11 7.17 -5.22
C ARG A 41 -0.56 6.00 -6.09
N ASP A 42 -1.27 6.32 -7.18
CA ASP A 42 -1.76 5.34 -8.14
C ASP A 42 -0.62 4.57 -8.82
N ILE A 43 -0.83 3.26 -8.94
CA ILE A 43 0.07 2.33 -9.62
C ILE A 43 -0.72 1.74 -10.78
N SER A 44 -0.35 2.09 -12.02
CA SER A 44 -1.11 1.69 -13.21
C SER A 44 -1.04 0.19 -13.52
N GLY A 45 -0.09 -0.50 -12.94
CA GLY A 45 0.10 -1.95 -13.03
C GLY A 45 0.03 -2.63 -11.66
N PRO A 46 0.81 -3.69 -11.46
CA PRO A 46 0.78 -4.46 -10.22
C PRO A 46 1.62 -3.83 -9.10
N CYS A 47 1.18 -4.11 -7.86
CA CYS A 47 2.00 -4.01 -6.67
C CYS A 47 2.26 -5.43 -6.15
N TYR A 48 3.54 -5.78 -5.97
CA TYR A 48 3.97 -7.06 -5.42
C TYR A 48 4.56 -6.85 -4.02
N VAL A 49 4.09 -7.67 -3.08
CA VAL A 49 4.58 -7.68 -1.70
C VAL A 49 5.07 -9.09 -1.38
N HIS A 50 6.30 -9.21 -0.90
CA HIS A 50 6.92 -10.50 -0.61
C HIS A 50 7.79 -10.47 0.63
N ASN A 51 7.57 -11.42 1.55
CA ASN A 51 8.35 -11.55 2.79
C ASN A 51 8.38 -10.29 3.66
N CYS A 52 7.27 -9.62 3.82
CA CYS A 52 7.16 -8.45 4.69
C CYS A 52 6.55 -8.81 6.04
N VAL A 53 6.96 -8.11 7.09
CA VAL A 53 6.51 -8.34 8.47
C VAL A 53 6.32 -7.01 9.20
N GLY A 54 5.19 -6.88 9.92
CA GLY A 54 4.96 -5.72 10.78
C GLY A 54 4.83 -4.39 10.03
N CYS A 55 4.39 -4.43 8.78
CA CYS A 55 4.35 -3.26 7.91
C CYS A 55 2.93 -2.67 7.81
N VAL A 56 2.87 -1.44 7.35
CA VAL A 56 1.63 -0.77 6.93
C VAL A 56 1.83 -0.20 5.53
N PHE A 57 1.06 -0.68 4.58
CA PHE A 57 1.14 -0.26 3.18
C PHE A 57 -0.14 0.46 2.77
N ARG A 58 0.00 1.66 2.23
CA ARG A 58 -1.09 2.46 1.68
C ARG A 58 -0.85 2.62 0.19
N VAL A 59 -1.60 1.86 -0.61
CA VAL A 59 -1.31 1.67 -2.03
C VAL A 59 -2.58 1.73 -2.88
N VAL A 60 -2.44 2.22 -4.11
CA VAL A 60 -3.52 2.32 -5.09
C VAL A 60 -3.12 1.58 -6.37
N PRO A 61 -2.98 0.24 -6.34
CA PRO A 61 -2.58 -0.54 -7.50
C PRO A 61 -3.77 -0.96 -8.35
N ARG A 62 -3.51 -1.23 -9.62
CA ARG A 62 -4.48 -1.95 -10.44
C ARG A 62 -4.69 -3.37 -9.91
N GLN A 63 -3.62 -4.03 -9.49
CA GLN A 63 -3.64 -5.36 -8.91
C GLN A 63 -2.63 -5.46 -7.75
N LEU A 64 -3.05 -6.07 -6.64
CA LEU A 64 -2.20 -6.29 -5.47
C LEU A 64 -1.98 -7.79 -5.27
N ARG A 65 -0.73 -8.22 -5.25
CA ARG A 65 -0.31 -9.61 -4.99
C ARG A 65 0.63 -9.68 -3.81
N ILE A 66 0.30 -10.53 -2.84
CA ILE A 66 0.99 -10.62 -1.56
C ILE A 66 1.38 -12.06 -1.30
N HIS A 67 2.66 -12.30 -1.06
CA HIS A 67 3.23 -13.62 -0.77
C HIS A 67 4.04 -13.60 0.53
N ASP A 68 3.96 -14.67 1.29
CA ASP A 68 4.83 -14.92 2.45
C ASP A 68 4.93 -13.72 3.41
N THR A 69 3.81 -13.04 3.65
CA THR A 69 3.74 -11.80 4.42
C THR A 69 2.87 -12.00 5.65
N THR A 70 3.32 -11.48 6.78
CA THR A 70 2.64 -11.64 8.07
C THR A 70 2.54 -10.32 8.82
N ASP A 71 1.57 -10.21 9.74
CA ASP A 71 1.38 -9.06 10.62
C ASP A 71 1.47 -7.72 9.86
N THR A 72 0.74 -7.62 8.75
CA THR A 72 0.80 -6.43 7.88
C THR A 72 -0.59 -5.89 7.59
N THR A 73 -0.71 -4.57 7.60
CA THR A 73 -1.94 -3.86 7.30
C THR A 73 -1.85 -3.21 5.91
N PHE A 74 -2.90 -3.41 5.12
CA PHE A 74 -3.03 -2.87 3.77
C PHE A 74 -4.22 -1.91 3.70
N HIS A 75 -3.96 -0.65 3.41
CA HIS A 75 -4.98 0.31 3.03
C HIS A 75 -4.97 0.42 1.51
N VAL A 76 -6.04 -0.04 0.86
CA VAL A 76 -6.04 -0.31 -0.58
C VAL A 76 -7.24 0.32 -1.29
N ALA A 77 -6.97 0.90 -2.45
CA ALA A 77 -7.95 1.15 -3.50
C ALA A 77 -7.42 0.50 -4.78
N SER A 78 -8.20 -0.36 -5.43
CA SER A 78 -7.71 -1.18 -6.53
C SER A 78 -8.79 -1.47 -7.56
N ALA A 79 -8.39 -1.98 -8.72
CA ALA A 79 -9.31 -2.42 -9.77
C ALA A 79 -9.93 -3.78 -9.46
N SER A 80 -9.19 -4.63 -8.77
CA SER A 80 -9.61 -5.99 -8.41
C SER A 80 -9.20 -6.32 -6.98
N GLY A 81 -9.78 -7.39 -6.43
CA GLY A 81 -9.48 -7.85 -5.08
C GLY A 81 -8.01 -8.24 -4.91
N PRO A 82 -7.44 -7.99 -3.72
CA PRO A 82 -6.10 -8.47 -3.41
C PRO A 82 -5.99 -9.99 -3.48
N ILE A 83 -4.84 -10.47 -3.93
CA ILE A 83 -4.51 -11.90 -3.97
C ILE A 83 -3.43 -12.14 -2.93
N ILE A 84 -3.68 -13.09 -2.02
CA ILE A 84 -2.70 -13.49 -1.01
C ILE A 84 -2.33 -14.96 -1.18
N GLU A 85 -1.11 -15.32 -0.83
CA GLU A 85 -0.61 -16.68 -0.82
C GLU A 85 0.43 -16.86 0.30
N ALA A 86 0.25 -17.87 1.14
CA ALA A 86 1.13 -18.14 2.26
C ALA A 86 1.31 -16.93 3.21
N CYS A 87 0.22 -16.23 3.49
CA CYS A 87 0.16 -15.08 4.39
C CYS A 87 -0.53 -15.44 5.68
N ASP A 88 -0.30 -14.64 6.73
CA ASP A 88 -1.00 -14.76 8.00
C ASP A 88 -1.11 -13.41 8.69
N ASP A 89 -2.15 -13.22 9.49
CA ASP A 89 -2.44 -11.96 10.19
C ASP A 89 -2.31 -10.73 9.29
N CYS A 90 -2.91 -10.80 8.10
CA CYS A 90 -3.03 -9.67 7.19
C CYS A 90 -4.36 -8.94 7.41
N ARG A 91 -4.31 -7.62 7.41
CA ARG A 91 -5.49 -6.77 7.64
C ARG A 91 -5.69 -5.84 6.47
N PHE A 92 -6.94 -5.70 6.03
CA PHE A 92 -7.30 -4.88 4.87
C PHE A 92 -8.29 -3.79 5.25
N ALA A 93 -8.08 -2.60 4.73
CA ALA A 93 -8.96 -1.44 4.86
C ALA A 93 -9.00 -0.65 3.56
N ALA A 94 -10.00 0.21 3.43
CA ALA A 94 -10.05 1.15 2.33
C ALA A 94 -8.86 2.12 2.39
N TYR A 95 -8.37 2.51 1.22
CA TYR A 95 -7.35 3.55 1.11
C TYR A 95 -7.88 4.88 1.66
N ALA A 96 -7.24 5.40 2.67
CA ALA A 96 -7.65 6.61 3.38
C ALA A 96 -6.47 7.60 3.50
N CYS A 97 -5.82 7.85 2.39
CA CYS A 97 -4.67 8.76 2.33
C CYS A 97 -5.00 9.93 1.39
N THR A 98 -4.62 11.14 1.79
CA THR A 98 -4.84 12.35 1.00
C THR A 98 -3.50 12.94 0.57
N TRP A 99 -3.34 13.11 -0.75
CA TRP A 99 -2.19 13.73 -1.38
C TRP A 99 -2.59 15.08 -1.97
N SER A 100 -2.04 16.17 -1.45
CA SER A 100 -2.34 17.52 -1.97
C SER A 100 -3.85 17.79 -2.17
N GLY A 101 -4.68 17.25 -1.27
CA GLY A 101 -6.14 17.38 -1.34
C GLY A 101 -6.86 16.37 -2.23
N MET A 102 -6.13 15.46 -2.90
CA MET A 102 -6.73 14.44 -3.76
C MET A 102 -6.90 13.09 -3.03
N HIS A 103 -8.08 12.50 -3.18
CA HIS A 103 -8.36 11.13 -2.74
C HIS A 103 -8.01 10.11 -3.83
N ALA A 104 -7.92 8.84 -3.46
CA ALA A 104 -7.58 7.75 -4.37
C ALA A 104 -8.45 7.69 -5.63
N GLU A 105 -9.74 7.92 -5.48
CA GLU A 105 -10.71 7.89 -6.59
C GLU A 105 -10.50 9.03 -7.61
N GLN A 106 -9.87 10.12 -7.17
CA GLN A 106 -9.52 11.26 -8.03
C GLN A 106 -8.17 11.06 -8.74
N MET A 107 -7.32 10.18 -8.19
CA MET A 107 -5.99 9.90 -8.75
C MET A 107 -6.02 8.80 -9.79
N ALA A 108 -6.85 7.78 -9.60
CA ALA A 108 -6.85 6.57 -10.42
C ALA A 108 -8.25 6.23 -10.94
N THR A 109 -8.40 6.20 -12.26
CA THR A 109 -9.69 5.92 -12.92
C THR A 109 -10.06 4.44 -12.90
N PHE A 110 -9.11 3.54 -12.63
CA PHE A 110 -9.34 2.09 -12.62
C PHE A 110 -9.93 1.57 -11.30
N VAL A 111 -9.98 2.37 -10.25
CA VAL A 111 -10.43 1.94 -8.93
C VAL A 111 -11.87 1.50 -8.97
N LYS A 112 -12.13 0.29 -8.46
CA LYS A 112 -13.47 -0.26 -8.25
C LYS A 112 -13.83 -0.15 -6.78
N ALA A 113 -14.94 0.51 -6.47
CA ALA A 113 -15.42 0.68 -5.10
C ALA A 113 -15.59 -0.68 -4.39
N GLY A 114 -14.99 -0.80 -3.21
CA GLY A 114 -15.09 -2.01 -2.39
C GLY A 114 -14.23 -3.20 -2.86
N ALA A 115 -13.45 -3.08 -3.92
CA ALA A 115 -12.61 -4.18 -4.41
C ALA A 115 -11.62 -4.70 -3.36
N TRP A 116 -11.16 -3.85 -2.46
CA TRP A 116 -10.23 -4.22 -1.39
C TRP A 116 -10.78 -5.30 -0.43
N LYS A 117 -12.10 -5.50 -0.39
CA LYS A 117 -12.76 -6.52 0.42
C LYS A 117 -12.74 -7.91 -0.24
N ASP A 118 -12.54 -7.97 -1.54
CA ASP A 118 -12.55 -9.21 -2.32
C ASP A 118 -11.20 -9.93 -2.26
N VAL A 119 -10.71 -10.21 -1.08
CA VAL A 119 -9.43 -10.89 -0.88
C VAL A 119 -9.54 -12.36 -1.27
N GLN A 120 -8.64 -12.82 -2.14
CA GLN A 120 -8.53 -14.20 -2.57
C GLN A 120 -7.25 -14.83 -2.03
N ASP A 121 -7.39 -15.90 -1.27
CA ASP A 121 -6.27 -16.66 -0.74
C ASP A 121 -6.10 -17.94 -1.57
N PHE A 122 -5.03 -18.03 -2.34
CA PHE A 122 -4.77 -19.17 -3.22
C PHE A 122 -4.37 -20.45 -2.49
N LYS A 123 -4.02 -20.37 -1.22
CA LYS A 123 -3.74 -21.52 -0.35
C LYS A 123 -4.93 -21.96 0.50
N TRP A 124 -6.03 -21.21 0.49
CA TRP A 124 -7.22 -21.52 1.27
C TRP A 124 -8.35 -22.00 0.37
N LEU A 125 -8.47 -23.30 0.22
CA LEU A 125 -9.49 -23.94 -0.64
C LEU A 125 -10.74 -24.42 0.15
N LYS A 126 -10.87 -23.98 1.41
CA LYS A 126 -11.99 -24.36 2.28
C LYS A 126 -13.14 -23.36 2.18
N THR A 127 -14.36 -23.83 2.46
CA THR A 127 -15.55 -22.98 2.52
C THR A 127 -15.67 -22.23 3.85
N ALA A 128 -14.91 -22.63 4.89
CA ALA A 128 -14.88 -21.95 6.17
C ALA A 128 -14.23 -20.55 6.05
N ALA A 129 -14.51 -19.67 7.02
CA ALA A 129 -13.89 -18.37 7.09
C ALA A 129 -12.37 -18.46 7.10
N ASN A 130 -11.70 -17.64 6.31
CA ASN A 130 -10.25 -17.63 6.17
C ASN A 130 -9.61 -16.99 7.42
N PRO A 131 -8.74 -17.71 8.15
CA PRO A 131 -8.10 -17.18 9.36
C PRO A 131 -6.88 -16.30 9.08
N HIS A 132 -6.42 -16.23 7.82
CA HIS A 132 -5.15 -15.58 7.46
C HIS A 132 -5.28 -14.09 7.25
N TRP A 133 -6.50 -13.61 7.06
CA TRP A 133 -6.77 -12.19 6.89
C TRP A 133 -8.11 -11.77 7.48
N ARG A 134 -8.25 -10.47 7.71
CA ARG A 134 -9.50 -9.85 8.16
C ARG A 134 -9.63 -8.43 7.63
N GLU A 135 -10.85 -7.94 7.60
CA GLU A 135 -11.11 -6.51 7.39
C GLU A 135 -10.82 -5.75 8.70
N LEU A 136 -10.35 -4.51 8.57
CA LEU A 136 -10.37 -3.55 9.67
C LEU A 136 -11.75 -2.90 9.75
N ASP A 137 -12.33 -2.94 10.93
CA ASP A 137 -13.73 -2.52 11.15
C ASP A 137 -13.95 -1.02 10.92
N ARG A 138 -12.91 -0.20 11.09
CA ARG A 138 -13.00 1.25 10.88
C ARG A 138 -11.65 1.84 10.49
N VAL A 139 -11.72 2.73 9.49
CA VAL A 139 -10.67 3.71 9.22
C VAL A 139 -11.28 5.06 9.58
N ASP A 140 -11.02 5.52 10.79
CA ASP A 140 -11.69 6.72 11.33
C ASP A 140 -11.19 8.04 10.73
N TYR A 141 -10.13 7.99 9.90
CA TYR A 141 -9.52 9.20 9.37
C TYR A 141 -8.65 8.94 8.14
N ALA A 142 -8.65 9.90 7.24
CA ALA A 142 -7.72 9.92 6.13
C ALA A 142 -6.34 10.39 6.62
N THR A 143 -5.32 9.62 6.31
CA THR A 143 -3.94 10.04 6.58
C THR A 143 -3.53 11.12 5.59
N LYS A 144 -3.14 12.27 6.11
CA LYS A 144 -2.60 13.35 5.28
C LYS A 144 -1.11 13.12 5.07
N VAL A 145 -0.69 13.06 3.82
CA VAL A 145 0.74 12.97 3.48
C VAL A 145 1.43 14.29 3.85
N PRO A 146 2.58 14.23 4.53
CA PRO A 146 3.35 15.44 4.85
C PRO A 146 3.66 16.26 3.59
N GLU A 147 3.55 17.57 3.71
CA GLU A 147 3.78 18.48 2.59
C GLU A 147 5.19 18.34 1.99
N GLN A 148 6.19 18.09 2.83
CA GLN A 148 7.57 17.85 2.40
C GLN A 148 7.66 16.63 1.47
N ALA A 149 6.89 15.58 1.74
CA ALA A 149 6.87 14.40 0.88
C ALA A 149 6.10 14.65 -0.43
N ALA A 150 5.05 15.47 -0.39
CA ALA A 150 4.27 15.80 -1.58
C ALA A 150 4.99 16.79 -2.51
N SER A 151 5.84 17.65 -1.96
CA SER A 151 6.51 18.72 -2.71
C SER A 151 7.49 18.23 -3.78
N VAL A 152 8.04 17.02 -3.63
CA VAL A 152 8.99 16.42 -4.60
C VAL A 152 8.31 15.58 -5.68
N ALA A 153 6.99 15.62 -5.77
CA ALA A 153 6.24 14.83 -6.75
C ALA A 153 6.64 15.13 -8.21
N ALA A 154 6.92 16.40 -8.53
CA ALA A 154 7.34 16.80 -9.87
C ALA A 154 8.73 16.30 -10.25
N GLU A 155 9.57 16.03 -9.27
CA GLU A 155 10.94 15.53 -9.45
C GLU A 155 11.00 14.02 -9.58
N GLN A 156 9.89 13.33 -9.31
CA GLN A 156 9.78 11.86 -9.29
C GLN A 156 10.79 11.20 -8.35
N GLU A 157 10.98 11.78 -7.18
CA GLU A 157 11.88 11.27 -6.15
C GLU A 157 11.09 10.59 -5.03
N LEU A 158 11.65 9.49 -4.53
CA LEU A 158 11.18 8.85 -3.31
C LEU A 158 11.65 9.65 -2.10
N VAL A 159 10.79 9.72 -1.09
CA VAL A 159 11.17 10.25 0.22
C VAL A 159 11.26 9.08 1.20
N LEU A 160 12.45 8.86 1.75
CA LEU A 160 12.70 7.83 2.74
C LEU A 160 13.14 8.49 4.06
N LEU A 161 12.43 8.17 5.13
CA LEU A 161 12.68 8.71 6.47
C LEU A 161 12.72 7.57 7.49
N PRO A 162 13.40 7.76 8.63
CA PRO A 162 13.23 6.87 9.78
C PRO A 162 11.77 6.88 10.26
N LEU A 163 11.26 5.72 10.63
CA LEU A 163 9.87 5.61 11.12
C LEU A 163 9.61 6.50 12.35
N ALA A 164 10.61 6.67 13.20
CA ALA A 164 10.53 7.52 14.38
C ALA A 164 10.23 9.01 14.05
N ASP A 165 10.51 9.45 12.82
CA ASP A 165 10.30 10.84 12.40
C ASP A 165 8.87 11.12 11.93
N LEU A 166 8.01 10.10 11.85
CA LEU A 166 6.60 10.29 11.43
C LEU A 166 5.73 11.03 12.46
N GLY A 167 6.19 11.18 13.68
CA GLY A 167 5.40 11.80 14.74
C GLY A 167 4.21 10.95 15.20
N HIS A 168 3.55 11.36 16.27
CA HIS A 168 2.50 10.59 16.94
C HIS A 168 1.20 10.44 16.12
N GLY A 169 0.97 11.25 15.08
CA GLY A 169 -0.22 11.19 14.24
C GLY A 169 -0.28 9.95 13.32
N PHE A 170 0.85 9.25 13.14
CA PHE A 170 0.96 8.08 12.27
C PHE A 170 1.10 6.75 13.02
N THR A 171 1.46 6.78 14.29
CA THR A 171 1.74 5.58 15.09
C THR A 171 0.50 4.91 15.66
N GLY A 172 -0.64 5.55 15.66
CA GLY A 172 -1.92 5.00 16.14
C GLY A 172 -2.68 4.15 15.12
N MET A 173 -2.06 3.80 14.00
CA MET A 173 -2.74 3.18 12.84
C MET A 173 -2.32 1.73 12.59
N SER A 174 -1.76 1.07 13.58
CA SER A 174 -1.44 -0.37 13.51
C SER A 174 -2.70 -1.24 13.62
#